data_15fd9ca13d7de3497f5372901a7c9104
#
_entry.id   15fd9ca13d7de3497f5372901a7c9104
#
_cell.length_a   1.000
_cell.length_b   1.000
_cell.length_c   1.000
_cell.angle_alpha   90.00
_cell.angle_beta   90.00
_cell.angle_gamma   90.00
#
_symmetry.space_group_name_H-M   'P 1'
#
loop_
_entity.id
_entity.type
_entity.pdbx_description
1 polymer ?
#
loop_
_entity_poly.entity_id
_entity_poly.type
_entity_poly.pdbx_seq_one_letter_code
_entity_poly.pdbx_strand_id
1 'polypeptide(L)'
;MERSEQGVSRRAVLGAVSATPLLCKAGGATAAPAADGLVEQCARWLATDFETDRLARRWSALETLAASGYDYFRMTDRERRGLPMAPEMAAIEGQMDDLWKERKRGYRAIAKLEPRNIHEVASLLVIAARMDVHDPGETAPLVRKTIEFMSSAKCPGCGEPYVPPSLPTA
;
A
#
# COMPACT_ATOMS: atom_id res chain seq x y z
N MET A 1 48.78 -8.78 -29.28
CA MET A 1 48.41 -8.88 -27.82
C MET A 1 46.97 -8.34 -27.76
N GLU A 2 46.01 -9.25 -28.02
CA GLU A 2 44.59 -8.97 -27.94
C GLU A 2 44.07 -9.37 -26.58
N ARG A 3 43.49 -8.41 -25.83
CA ARG A 3 42.74 -8.68 -24.59
C ARG A 3 41.27 -8.85 -24.96
N SER A 4 40.80 -10.09 -24.90
CA SER A 4 39.39 -10.44 -24.93
C SER A 4 38.70 -9.95 -23.64
N GLU A 5 37.83 -8.95 -23.76
CA GLU A 5 36.88 -8.61 -22.69
C GLU A 5 35.67 -9.55 -22.76
N GLN A 6 35.61 -10.48 -21.83
CA GLN A 6 34.45 -11.35 -21.63
C GLN A 6 33.34 -10.56 -20.93
N GLY A 7 32.34 -10.17 -21.72
CA GLY A 7 31.10 -9.58 -21.21
C GLY A 7 30.28 -10.59 -20.41
N VAL A 8 30.17 -10.37 -19.10
CA VAL A 8 29.33 -11.18 -18.20
C VAL A 8 27.85 -10.82 -18.44
N SER A 9 27.14 -11.77 -19.05
CA SER A 9 25.71 -11.66 -19.30
C SER A 9 24.90 -11.69 -18.00
N ARG A 10 24.19 -10.60 -17.68
CA ARG A 10 23.32 -10.47 -16.49
C ARG A 10 21.95 -11.16 -16.61
N ARG A 11 21.84 -12.21 -17.44
CA ARG A 11 20.55 -12.86 -17.75
C ARG A 11 20.36 -14.28 -17.21
N ALA A 12 21.00 -14.66 -16.15
CA ALA A 12 20.84 -16.02 -15.60
C ALA A 12 20.73 -16.04 -14.07
N VAL A 13 19.71 -15.40 -13.49
CA VAL A 13 19.21 -15.74 -12.13
C VAL A 13 17.69 -15.52 -12.11
N LEU A 14 16.95 -16.37 -12.78
CA LEU A 14 15.55 -16.64 -12.47
C LEU A 14 15.45 -18.13 -12.14
N GLY A 15 15.94 -18.46 -10.93
CA GLY A 15 15.72 -19.75 -10.31
C GLY A 15 14.26 -19.91 -9.91
N ALA A 16 13.62 -20.94 -10.45
CA ALA A 16 12.26 -21.35 -10.16
C ALA A 16 12.09 -21.62 -8.65
N VAL A 17 11.27 -20.80 -7.98
CA VAL A 17 10.73 -21.12 -6.67
C VAL A 17 9.50 -21.99 -6.89
N SER A 18 9.69 -23.30 -6.81
CA SER A 18 8.61 -24.28 -6.77
C SER A 18 7.90 -24.19 -5.43
N ALA A 19 6.77 -23.49 -5.37
CA ALA A 19 5.87 -23.50 -4.23
C ALA A 19 5.13 -24.85 -4.21
N THR A 20 5.53 -25.75 -3.32
CA THR A 20 4.78 -26.97 -2.98
C THR A 20 3.59 -26.57 -2.10
N PRO A 21 2.32 -26.83 -2.48
CA PRO A 21 1.21 -26.58 -1.57
C PRO A 21 1.19 -27.68 -0.50
N LEU A 22 1.50 -27.33 0.74
CA LEU A 22 1.21 -28.16 1.90
C LEU A 22 -0.32 -28.17 2.11
N LEU A 23 -0.96 -29.23 1.62
CA LEU A 23 -2.36 -29.57 1.91
C LEU A 23 -2.47 -30.00 3.39
N CYS A 24 -2.65 -29.03 4.28
CA CYS A 24 -3.15 -29.31 5.62
C CYS A 24 -4.65 -29.58 5.53
N LYS A 25 -5.02 -30.86 5.68
CA LYS A 25 -6.38 -31.35 5.79
C LYS A 25 -6.97 -30.87 7.13
N ALA A 26 -7.58 -29.69 7.15
CA ALA A 26 -8.28 -29.16 8.31
C ALA A 26 -9.72 -29.68 8.30
N GLY A 27 -10.06 -30.41 9.36
CA GLY A 27 -11.41 -30.90 9.63
C GLY A 27 -12.39 -29.73 9.76
N GLY A 28 -13.59 -29.92 9.16
CA GLY A 28 -14.63 -28.91 9.13
C GLY A 28 -15.16 -28.55 10.51
N ALA A 29 -14.92 -27.33 10.91
CA ALA A 29 -15.78 -26.56 11.78
C ALA A 29 -16.21 -25.35 10.94
N THR A 30 -17.50 -25.19 10.70
CA THR A 30 -18.08 -23.95 10.16
C THR A 30 -17.91 -22.86 11.23
N ALA A 31 -16.70 -22.30 11.29
CA ALA A 31 -16.46 -21.10 12.08
C ALA A 31 -17.23 -19.96 11.38
N ALA A 32 -18.05 -19.23 12.15
CA ALA A 32 -18.53 -17.91 11.75
C ALA A 32 -17.33 -17.11 11.18
N PRO A 33 -17.55 -16.25 10.17
CA PRO A 33 -16.45 -15.48 9.60
C PRO A 33 -15.74 -14.76 10.75
N ALA A 34 -14.56 -15.24 11.10
CA ALA A 34 -13.71 -14.59 12.09
C ALA A 34 -13.51 -13.16 11.57
N ALA A 35 -13.79 -12.18 12.43
CA ALA A 35 -13.52 -10.79 12.06
C ALA A 35 -12.07 -10.74 11.58
N ASP A 36 -11.87 -10.31 10.34
CA ASP A 36 -10.57 -10.29 9.68
C ASP A 36 -9.52 -9.67 10.59
N GLY A 37 -8.41 -10.36 10.78
CA GLY A 37 -7.32 -9.90 11.64
C GLY A 37 -6.72 -8.58 11.15
N LEU A 38 -6.00 -7.88 12.03
CA LEU A 38 -5.39 -6.59 11.71
C LEU A 38 -4.48 -6.67 10.47
N VAL A 39 -3.70 -7.76 10.33
CA VAL A 39 -2.83 -7.98 9.16
C VAL A 39 -3.63 -8.03 7.86
N GLU A 40 -4.76 -8.76 7.85
CA GLU A 40 -5.61 -8.87 6.67
C GLU A 40 -6.29 -7.55 6.31
N GLN A 41 -6.72 -6.78 7.32
CA GLN A 41 -7.28 -5.45 7.08
C GLN A 41 -6.22 -4.50 6.50
N CYS A 42 -4.99 -4.54 6.99
CA CYS A 42 -3.87 -3.80 6.43
C CYS A 42 -3.57 -4.22 4.98
N ALA A 43 -3.57 -5.53 4.69
CA ALA A 43 -3.35 -6.04 3.34
C ALA A 43 -4.43 -5.55 2.34
N ARG A 44 -5.71 -5.58 2.74
CA ARG A 44 -6.79 -5.03 1.90
C ARG A 44 -6.64 -3.53 1.68
N TRP A 45 -6.31 -2.79 2.73
CA TRP A 45 -6.08 -1.35 2.60
C TRP A 45 -4.95 -1.04 1.61
N LEU A 46 -3.83 -1.76 1.69
CA LEU A 46 -2.72 -1.62 0.75
C LEU A 46 -3.13 -1.97 -0.68
N ALA A 47 -3.92 -3.03 -0.89
CA ALA A 47 -4.43 -3.39 -2.21
C ALA A 47 -5.28 -2.27 -2.81
N THR A 48 -6.19 -1.66 -2.02
CA THR A 48 -7.00 -0.50 -2.42
C THR A 48 -6.10 0.70 -2.78
N ASP A 49 -5.07 0.98 -1.98
CA ASP A 49 -4.13 2.07 -2.20
C ASP A 49 -3.30 1.89 -3.50
N PHE A 50 -2.76 0.69 -3.72
CA PHE A 50 -2.02 0.37 -4.94
C PHE A 50 -2.89 0.43 -6.20
N GLU A 51 -4.15 0.02 -6.11
CA GLU A 51 -5.10 0.14 -7.23
C GLU A 51 -5.41 1.61 -7.53
N THR A 52 -5.57 2.43 -6.50
CA THR A 52 -5.73 3.89 -6.66
C THR A 52 -4.53 4.49 -7.39
N ASP A 53 -3.30 4.14 -7.00
CA ASP A 53 -2.09 4.59 -7.68
C ASP A 53 -2.00 4.12 -9.14
N ARG A 54 -2.44 2.89 -9.41
CA ARG A 54 -2.48 2.35 -10.77
C ARG A 54 -3.41 3.17 -11.66
N LEU A 55 -4.60 3.48 -11.15
CA LEU A 55 -5.59 4.30 -11.87
C LEU A 55 -5.10 5.73 -12.04
N ALA A 56 -4.50 6.33 -11.02
CA ALA A 56 -3.94 7.68 -11.10
C ALA A 56 -2.85 7.78 -12.19
N ARG A 57 -1.96 6.80 -12.27
CA ARG A 57 -0.95 6.73 -13.35
C ARG A 57 -1.60 6.59 -14.74
N ARG A 58 -2.65 5.77 -14.86
CA ARG A 58 -3.37 5.63 -16.14
C ARG A 58 -4.06 6.93 -16.52
N TRP A 59 -4.72 7.59 -15.58
CA TRP A 59 -5.37 8.88 -15.79
C TRP A 59 -4.37 9.95 -16.24
N SER A 60 -3.22 10.06 -15.55
CA SER A 60 -2.15 10.98 -15.91
C SER A 60 -1.57 10.72 -17.32
N ALA A 61 -1.46 9.44 -17.72
CA ALA A 61 -1.03 9.11 -19.09
C ALA A 61 -2.05 9.56 -20.14
N LEU A 62 -3.35 9.44 -19.88
CA LEU A 62 -4.41 9.92 -20.77
C LEU A 62 -4.43 11.46 -20.83
N GLU A 63 -4.24 12.14 -19.68
CA GLU A 63 -4.12 13.59 -19.63
C GLU A 63 -2.91 14.08 -20.46
N THR A 64 -1.75 13.42 -20.31
CA THR A 64 -0.55 13.74 -21.10
C THR A 64 -0.82 13.57 -22.61
N LEU A 65 -1.53 12.51 -23.00
CA LEU A 65 -1.91 12.26 -24.39
C LEU A 65 -2.89 13.35 -24.89
N ALA A 66 -3.86 13.72 -24.07
CA ALA A 66 -4.80 14.80 -24.40
C ALA A 66 -4.08 16.15 -24.53
N ALA A 67 -3.13 16.46 -23.63
CA ALA A 67 -2.36 17.69 -23.67
C ALA A 67 -1.42 17.77 -24.88
N SER A 68 -0.85 16.63 -25.33
CA SER A 68 0.04 16.60 -26.49
C SER A 68 -0.68 16.61 -27.84
N GLY A 69 -1.87 16.06 -27.91
CA GLY A 69 -2.66 15.95 -29.15
C GLY A 69 -3.71 17.03 -29.34
N TYR A 70 -4.09 17.72 -28.26
CA TYR A 70 -5.15 18.72 -28.24
C TYR A 70 -4.75 19.89 -27.31
N ASP A 71 -5.36 21.04 -27.43
CA ASP A 71 -5.14 22.19 -26.52
C ASP A 71 -5.92 22.00 -25.20
N TYR A 72 -5.76 20.82 -24.57
CA TYR A 72 -6.59 20.28 -23.48
C TYR A 72 -6.80 21.28 -22.34
N PHE A 73 -5.75 21.97 -21.89
CA PHE A 73 -5.84 22.89 -20.77
C PHE A 73 -6.59 24.19 -21.07
N ARG A 74 -6.78 24.52 -22.36
CA ARG A 74 -7.57 25.67 -22.80
C ARG A 74 -8.99 25.31 -23.22
N MET A 75 -9.28 24.02 -23.33
CA MET A 75 -10.62 23.53 -23.69
C MET A 75 -11.61 23.76 -22.56
N THR A 76 -12.85 24.05 -22.94
CA THR A 76 -14.01 24.01 -22.03
C THR A 76 -14.35 22.56 -21.65
N ASP A 77 -15.07 22.36 -20.55
CA ASP A 77 -15.51 21.03 -20.11
C ASP A 77 -16.37 20.30 -21.16
N ARG A 78 -17.11 21.05 -21.99
CA ARG A 78 -17.89 20.49 -23.09
C ARG A 78 -16.98 19.91 -24.17
N GLU A 79 -15.93 20.64 -24.55
CA GLU A 79 -14.95 20.21 -25.54
C GLU A 79 -14.14 19.01 -25.03
N ARG A 80 -13.68 19.04 -23.76
CA ARG A 80 -12.97 17.93 -23.16
C ARG A 80 -13.78 16.63 -23.16
N ARG A 81 -15.10 16.72 -22.88
CA ARG A 81 -16.00 15.55 -22.96
C ARG A 81 -16.15 14.97 -24.36
N GLY A 82 -15.84 15.74 -25.39
CA GLY A 82 -15.84 15.28 -26.79
C GLY A 82 -14.55 14.54 -27.22
N LEU A 83 -13.52 14.50 -26.38
CA LEU A 83 -12.27 13.83 -26.70
C LEU A 83 -12.41 12.31 -26.71
N PRO A 84 -11.66 11.57 -27.58
CA PRO A 84 -11.72 10.11 -27.63
C PRO A 84 -11.42 9.40 -26.30
N MET A 85 -10.54 9.99 -25.45
CA MET A 85 -10.16 9.45 -24.17
C MET A 85 -11.11 9.86 -23.01
N ALA A 86 -12.00 10.80 -23.22
CA ALA A 86 -12.86 11.32 -22.17
C ALA A 86 -13.72 10.26 -21.45
N PRO A 87 -14.32 9.27 -22.14
CA PRO A 87 -15.08 8.21 -21.46
C PRO A 87 -14.22 7.37 -20.52
N GLU A 88 -12.98 7.04 -20.91
CA GLU A 88 -12.05 6.29 -20.07
C GLU A 88 -11.60 7.13 -18.86
N MET A 89 -11.27 8.41 -19.06
CA MET A 89 -10.89 9.32 -17.98
C MET A 89 -12.02 9.44 -16.94
N ALA A 90 -13.26 9.65 -17.38
CA ALA A 90 -14.43 9.75 -16.51
C ALA A 90 -14.69 8.43 -15.73
N ALA A 91 -14.50 7.28 -16.38
CA ALA A 91 -14.63 5.98 -15.72
C ALA A 91 -13.55 5.78 -14.64
N ILE A 92 -12.31 6.19 -14.91
CA ILE A 92 -11.21 6.15 -13.94
C ILE A 92 -11.50 7.08 -12.75
N GLU A 93 -11.96 8.30 -12.99
CA GLU A 93 -12.33 9.24 -11.93
C GLU A 93 -13.37 8.64 -10.99
N GLY A 94 -14.45 8.08 -11.54
CA GLY A 94 -15.48 7.41 -10.74
C GLY A 94 -14.94 6.23 -9.91
N GLN A 95 -14.06 5.41 -10.47
CA GLN A 95 -13.41 4.31 -9.76
C GLN A 95 -12.49 4.82 -8.65
N MET A 96 -11.70 5.86 -8.91
CA MET A 96 -10.83 6.47 -7.92
C MET A 96 -11.62 7.05 -6.74
N ASP A 97 -12.75 7.73 -7.00
CA ASP A 97 -13.64 8.26 -5.96
C ASP A 97 -14.15 7.16 -5.02
N ASP A 98 -14.50 6.00 -5.55
CA ASP A 98 -14.98 4.88 -4.75
C ASP A 98 -13.84 4.23 -3.96
N LEU A 99 -12.66 4.06 -4.56
CA LEU A 99 -11.46 3.57 -3.87
C LEU A 99 -11.01 4.53 -2.76
N TRP A 100 -11.09 5.84 -2.97
CA TRP A 100 -10.80 6.84 -1.93
C TRP A 100 -11.74 6.71 -0.72
N LYS A 101 -13.03 6.50 -0.96
CA LYS A 101 -14.03 6.25 0.12
C LYS A 101 -13.71 4.95 0.85
N GLU A 102 -13.36 3.89 0.12
CA GLU A 102 -12.98 2.60 0.69
C GLU A 102 -11.69 2.70 1.51
N ARG A 103 -10.64 3.32 0.95
CA ARG A 103 -9.36 3.58 1.62
C ARG A 103 -9.58 4.31 2.95
N LYS A 104 -10.38 5.37 2.95
CA LYS A 104 -10.71 6.15 4.15
C LYS A 104 -11.48 5.33 5.19
N ARG A 105 -12.42 4.47 4.76
CA ARG A 105 -13.15 3.56 5.67
C ARG A 105 -12.21 2.51 6.25
N GLY A 106 -11.37 1.89 5.43
CA GLY A 106 -10.39 0.90 5.85
C GLY A 106 -9.40 1.46 6.86
N TYR A 107 -8.85 2.65 6.62
CA TYR A 107 -7.96 3.31 7.57
C TYR A 107 -8.64 3.55 8.93
N ARG A 108 -9.87 4.07 8.94
CA ARG A 108 -10.62 4.29 10.18
C ARG A 108 -10.90 3.01 10.97
N ALA A 109 -11.05 1.88 10.28
CA ALA A 109 -11.20 0.58 10.92
C ALA A 109 -9.87 0.12 11.54
N ILE A 110 -8.78 0.17 10.77
CA ILE A 110 -7.42 -0.18 11.22
C ILE A 110 -7.00 0.68 12.42
N ALA A 111 -7.24 1.99 12.39
CA ALA A 111 -6.85 2.92 13.45
C ALA A 111 -7.53 2.64 14.81
N LYS A 112 -8.63 1.88 14.84
CA LYS A 112 -9.34 1.49 16.08
C LYS A 112 -8.79 0.20 16.69
N LEU A 113 -8.02 -0.58 15.95
CA LEU A 113 -7.51 -1.87 16.39
C LEU A 113 -6.19 -1.69 17.14
N GLU A 114 -6.00 -2.48 18.19
CA GLU A 114 -4.74 -2.53 18.93
C GLU A 114 -3.91 -3.73 18.44
N PRO A 115 -2.60 -3.54 18.14
CA PRO A 115 -1.74 -4.63 17.73
C PRO A 115 -1.49 -5.60 18.91
N ARG A 116 -1.52 -6.90 18.61
CA ARG A 116 -1.34 -7.99 19.59
C ARG A 116 -0.01 -8.73 19.44
N ASN A 117 0.65 -8.54 18.32
CA ASN A 117 1.90 -9.21 17.99
C ASN A 117 2.74 -8.39 17.02
N ILE A 118 4.00 -8.79 16.83
CA ILE A 118 4.95 -8.05 15.99
C ILE A 118 4.54 -7.99 14.51
N HIS A 119 3.80 -8.96 14.00
CA HIS A 119 3.33 -8.94 12.61
C HIS A 119 2.27 -7.86 12.39
N GLU A 120 1.39 -7.67 13.36
CA GLU A 120 0.40 -6.59 13.34
C GLU A 120 1.08 -5.22 13.47
N VAL A 121 2.10 -5.10 14.34
CA VAL A 121 2.94 -3.88 14.44
C VAL A 121 3.63 -3.57 13.11
N ALA A 122 4.27 -4.56 12.49
CA ALA A 122 4.92 -4.39 11.19
C ALA A 122 3.92 -3.96 10.11
N SER A 123 2.71 -4.51 10.11
CA SER A 123 1.65 -4.13 9.18
C SER A 123 1.21 -2.68 9.36
N LEU A 124 1.07 -2.20 10.61
CA LEU A 124 0.79 -0.79 10.89
C LEU A 124 1.90 0.15 10.41
N LEU A 125 3.17 -0.25 10.56
CA LEU A 125 4.30 0.53 10.06
C LEU A 125 4.31 0.64 8.54
N VAL A 126 3.95 -0.43 7.82
CA VAL A 126 3.82 -0.39 6.35
C VAL A 126 2.72 0.59 5.94
N ILE A 127 1.56 0.57 6.60
CA ILE A 127 0.49 1.54 6.37
C ILE A 127 0.99 2.96 6.64
N ALA A 128 1.65 3.19 7.79
CA ALA A 128 2.17 4.50 8.15
C ALA A 128 3.18 5.02 7.11
N ALA A 129 4.15 4.20 6.71
CA ALA A 129 5.14 4.55 5.69
C ALA A 129 4.50 4.89 4.34
N ARG A 130 3.43 4.17 3.96
CA ARG A 130 2.71 4.41 2.72
C ARG A 130 1.91 5.71 2.77
N MET A 131 1.29 6.02 3.91
CA MET A 131 0.53 7.25 4.09
C MET A 131 1.43 8.48 4.16
N ASP A 132 2.63 8.37 4.74
CA ASP A 132 3.58 9.47 4.88
C ASP A 132 3.99 10.07 3.53
N VAL A 133 3.91 9.28 2.46
CA VAL A 133 4.15 9.76 1.08
C VAL A 133 3.07 10.75 0.63
N HIS A 134 1.83 10.61 1.14
CA HIS A 134 0.67 11.36 0.67
C HIS A 134 0.19 12.41 1.69
N ASP A 135 0.21 12.08 2.97
CA ASP A 135 -0.24 12.96 4.06
C ASP A 135 0.47 12.61 5.38
N PRO A 136 1.59 13.25 5.69
CA PRO A 136 2.39 12.96 6.89
C PRO A 136 1.60 13.10 8.21
N GLY A 137 0.57 13.95 8.25
CA GLY A 137 -0.23 14.19 9.46
C GLY A 137 -1.09 13.00 9.89
N GLU A 138 -1.50 12.15 8.96
CA GLU A 138 -2.38 11.00 9.24
C GLU A 138 -1.63 9.76 9.76
N THR A 139 -0.31 9.71 9.66
CA THR A 139 0.49 8.55 10.11
C THR A 139 0.70 8.50 11.62
N ALA A 140 0.68 9.65 12.30
CA ALA A 140 0.98 9.78 13.72
C ALA A 140 0.21 8.81 14.63
N PRO A 141 -1.11 8.54 14.45
CA PRO A 141 -1.83 7.57 15.28
C PRO A 141 -1.28 6.13 15.16
N LEU A 142 -0.89 5.71 13.96
CA LEU A 142 -0.35 4.37 13.71
C LEU A 142 1.06 4.22 14.30
N VAL A 143 1.89 5.23 14.11
CA VAL A 143 3.24 5.26 14.70
C VAL A 143 3.16 5.24 16.22
N ARG A 144 2.25 6.00 16.83
CA ARG A 144 2.06 5.99 18.30
C ARG A 144 1.70 4.61 18.82
N LYS A 145 0.71 3.92 18.24
CA LYS A 145 0.34 2.55 18.63
C LYS A 145 1.50 1.57 18.52
N THR A 146 2.30 1.72 17.48
CA THR A 146 3.51 0.91 17.27
C THR A 146 4.53 1.14 18.38
N ILE A 147 4.78 2.40 18.74
CA ILE A 147 5.70 2.76 19.83
C ILE A 147 5.18 2.24 21.17
N GLU A 148 3.90 2.41 21.48
CA GLU A 148 3.27 1.93 22.71
C GLU A 148 3.40 0.40 22.84
N PHE A 149 3.11 -0.34 21.76
CA PHE A 149 3.30 -1.80 21.75
C PHE A 149 4.75 -2.18 21.97
N MET A 150 5.69 -1.59 21.23
CA MET A 150 7.12 -1.89 21.37
C MET A 150 7.63 -1.55 22.78
N SER A 151 7.18 -0.46 23.38
CA SER A 151 7.57 -0.07 24.74
C SER A 151 7.04 -1.02 25.82
N SER A 152 5.94 -1.74 25.55
CA SER A 152 5.40 -2.78 26.44
C SER A 152 6.13 -4.12 26.31
N ALA A 153 6.86 -4.35 25.22
CA ALA A 153 7.59 -5.57 24.98
C ALA A 153 8.98 -5.53 25.63
N LYS A 154 9.46 -6.71 26.03
CA LYS A 154 10.82 -6.86 26.57
C LYS A 154 11.76 -7.39 25.51
N CYS A 155 12.99 -6.87 25.51
CA CYS A 155 14.04 -7.39 24.65
C CYS A 155 14.35 -8.86 24.99
N PRO A 156 14.28 -9.80 24.03
CA PRO A 156 14.57 -11.21 24.29
C PRO A 156 16.04 -11.47 24.64
N GLY A 157 16.94 -10.52 24.33
CA GLY A 157 18.37 -10.67 24.62
C GLY A 157 18.77 -10.17 26.00
N CYS A 158 18.22 -9.05 26.47
CA CYS A 158 18.60 -8.47 27.79
C CYS A 158 17.47 -8.43 28.82
N GLY A 159 16.22 -8.71 28.41
CA GLY A 159 15.04 -8.68 29.29
C GLY A 159 14.53 -7.27 29.63
N GLU A 160 15.23 -6.23 29.22
CA GLU A 160 14.84 -4.84 29.42
C GLU A 160 13.70 -4.42 28.48
N PRO A 161 12.81 -3.48 28.88
CA PRO A 161 11.79 -2.94 27.99
C PRO A 161 12.43 -2.17 26.83
N TYR A 162 11.80 -2.21 25.66
CA TYR A 162 12.19 -1.34 24.56
C TYR A 162 11.82 0.11 24.91
N VAL A 163 12.83 0.93 25.13
CA VAL A 163 12.64 2.36 25.35
C VAL A 163 12.91 3.07 24.01
N PRO A 164 11.87 3.57 23.34
CA PRO A 164 12.08 4.37 22.14
C PRO A 164 12.85 5.63 22.52
N PRO A 165 13.79 6.10 21.69
CA PRO A 165 14.42 7.37 21.92
C PRO A 165 13.33 8.45 22.06
N SER A 166 13.45 9.31 23.07
CA SER A 166 12.54 10.43 23.25
C SER A 166 12.58 11.28 22.00
N LEU A 167 11.46 11.37 21.28
CA LEU A 167 11.35 12.30 20.17
C LEU A 167 11.47 13.72 20.74
N PRO A 168 12.28 14.60 20.13
CA PRO A 168 12.34 15.99 20.55
C PRO A 168 10.91 16.56 20.48
N THR A 169 10.44 17.10 21.59
CA THR A 169 9.21 17.88 21.63
C THR A 169 9.41 19.12 20.76
N ALA A 170 8.63 19.21 19.68
CA ALA A 170 8.62 20.38 18.79
C ALA A 170 8.11 21.62 19.50
#